data_7dc53009c3b558310b813de226d26574
#
_entry.id   7dc53009c3b558310b813de226d26574
#
_cell.length_a   1.000
_cell.length_b   1.000
_cell.length_c   1.000
_cell.angle_alpha   90.00
_cell.angle_beta   90.00
_cell.angle_gamma   90.00
#
_symmetry.space_group_name_H-M   'P 1'
#
loop_
_entity.id
_entity.type
_entity.pdbx_description
1 polymer ?
#
loop_
_entity_poly.entity_id
_entity_poly.type
_entity_poly.pdbx_seq_one_letter_code
_entity_poly.pdbx_strand_id
1 'polypeptide(L)'
;MAEVAFLGLGVMGAPMAGHLVKAGHTVTVWNRTRSKAEDWAERHGGSVAATAAAAAADKQFVLACVGNDDDLREVCMGEDGAFAGMARGAVFVDHTTVSAMVTREMYEAAGERQVSFVDAPVSGGQAGAENGVLSIMCGADEGAFQRAEPIMRSYGRTVKRIGESGAGQTAKMVNQIAIAGLLQGLSEALNFCQAAGLDGRAVVEVIKGGAAGSWQMENRHATMLDGAFDHGFAVDWMRKDLGICLATAKELGVSLPNTALIDQYYADVQAMGGGRWDTSSLIERLRRVSAG
;
A
#
# COMPACT_ATOMS: atom_id res chain seq x y z
N MET A 1 9.56 -5.59 23.56
CA MET A 1 8.43 -6.54 23.46
C MET A 1 7.16 -5.76 23.75
N ALA A 2 6.15 -5.87 22.90
CA ALA A 2 4.88 -5.16 23.01
C ALA A 2 3.73 -6.11 22.65
N GLU A 3 2.53 -5.83 23.20
CA GLU A 3 1.28 -6.47 22.82
C GLU A 3 0.70 -5.74 21.61
N VAL A 4 0.56 -6.45 20.49
CA VAL A 4 0.21 -5.88 19.18
C VAL A 4 -0.97 -6.64 18.56
N ALA A 5 -1.89 -5.91 17.90
CA ALA A 5 -2.84 -6.51 16.97
C ALA A 5 -2.47 -6.14 15.54
N PHE A 6 -2.76 -7.03 14.58
CA PHE A 6 -2.67 -6.75 13.16
C PHE A 6 -3.97 -7.14 12.44
N LEU A 7 -4.60 -6.17 11.79
CA LEU A 7 -5.91 -6.28 11.14
C LEU A 7 -5.74 -6.24 9.62
N GLY A 8 -6.13 -7.32 8.95
CA GLY A 8 -6.00 -7.45 7.50
C GLY A 8 -4.70 -8.16 7.09
N LEU A 9 -4.85 -9.41 6.65
CA LEU A 9 -3.75 -10.31 6.26
C LEU A 9 -3.73 -10.54 4.74
N GLY A 10 -3.77 -9.43 4.00
CA GLY A 10 -3.52 -9.44 2.56
C GLY A 10 -2.03 -9.65 2.24
N VAL A 11 -1.68 -9.47 0.95
CA VAL A 11 -0.29 -9.62 0.46
C VAL A 11 0.72 -8.71 1.15
N MET A 12 0.26 -7.60 1.73
CA MET A 12 1.08 -6.67 2.50
C MET A 12 1.02 -6.96 4.00
N GLY A 13 -0.17 -7.12 4.56
CA GLY A 13 -0.37 -7.26 6.01
C GLY A 13 0.19 -8.55 6.59
N ALA A 14 0.04 -9.67 5.90
CA ALA A 14 0.52 -10.96 6.39
C ALA A 14 2.03 -10.98 6.65
N PRO A 15 2.91 -10.57 5.71
CA PRO A 15 4.35 -10.48 5.99
C PRO A 15 4.71 -9.42 7.04
N MET A 16 4.04 -8.25 7.07
CA MET A 16 4.29 -7.23 8.11
C MET A 16 4.01 -7.79 9.50
N ALA A 17 2.87 -8.45 9.69
CA ALA A 17 2.53 -9.13 10.94
C ALA A 17 3.55 -10.22 11.31
N GLY A 18 4.05 -10.99 10.34
CA GLY A 18 5.10 -11.99 10.53
C GLY A 18 6.42 -11.40 11.03
N HIS A 19 6.81 -10.23 10.52
CA HIS A 19 7.99 -9.52 11.02
C HIS A 19 7.84 -9.04 12.46
N LEU A 20 6.64 -8.68 12.91
CA LEU A 20 6.39 -8.34 14.32
C LEU A 20 6.65 -9.53 15.24
N VAL A 21 6.20 -10.73 14.86
CA VAL A 21 6.50 -11.96 15.63
C VAL A 21 8.01 -12.20 15.65
N LYS A 22 8.69 -12.12 14.51
CA LYS A 22 10.15 -12.28 14.44
C LYS A 22 10.94 -11.27 15.28
N ALA A 23 10.39 -10.07 15.45
CA ALA A 23 10.95 -9.03 16.31
C ALA A 23 10.66 -9.25 17.81
N GLY A 24 9.94 -10.31 18.17
CA GLY A 24 9.66 -10.70 19.55
C GLY A 24 8.43 -10.03 20.17
N HIS A 25 7.53 -9.47 19.36
CA HIS A 25 6.25 -8.96 19.85
C HIS A 25 5.22 -10.09 20.01
N THR A 26 4.28 -9.93 20.96
CA THR A 26 3.10 -10.80 21.05
C THR A 26 2.05 -10.29 20.08
N VAL A 27 1.72 -11.10 19.06
CA VAL A 27 0.85 -10.65 17.96
C VAL A 27 -0.47 -11.40 17.99
N THR A 28 -1.58 -10.64 18.00
CA THR A 28 -2.94 -11.14 17.75
C THR A 28 -3.38 -10.65 16.37
N VAL A 29 -3.85 -11.55 15.53
CA VAL A 29 -4.31 -11.19 14.18
C VAL A 29 -5.81 -11.33 14.03
N TRP A 30 -6.36 -10.49 13.14
CA TRP A 30 -7.72 -10.63 12.64
C TRP A 30 -7.76 -10.41 11.13
N ASN A 31 -8.61 -11.15 10.46
CA ASN A 31 -8.89 -10.97 9.06
C ASN A 31 -10.35 -11.29 8.74
N ARG A 32 -10.99 -10.51 7.86
CA ARG A 32 -12.39 -10.75 7.42
C ARG A 32 -12.63 -12.19 6.97
N THR A 33 -11.68 -12.78 6.25
CA THR A 33 -11.66 -14.22 5.96
C THR A 33 -10.88 -14.93 7.05
N ARG A 34 -11.58 -15.56 7.99
CA ARG A 34 -11.02 -16.16 9.22
C ARG A 34 -9.95 -17.22 8.92
N SER A 35 -10.16 -18.07 7.91
CA SER A 35 -9.18 -19.10 7.54
C SER A 35 -7.79 -18.53 7.21
N LYS A 36 -7.71 -17.34 6.61
CA LYS A 36 -6.41 -16.66 6.37
C LYS A 36 -5.69 -16.29 7.66
N ALA A 37 -6.42 -15.94 8.73
CA ALA A 37 -5.83 -15.65 10.02
C ALA A 37 -5.35 -16.94 10.72
N GLU A 38 -6.11 -18.01 10.60
CA GLU A 38 -5.76 -19.33 11.13
C GLU A 38 -4.51 -19.88 10.41
N ASP A 39 -4.47 -19.86 9.08
CA ASP A 39 -3.31 -20.27 8.28
C ASP A 39 -2.06 -19.41 8.60
N TRP A 40 -2.25 -18.12 8.89
CA TRP A 40 -1.16 -17.23 9.27
C TRP A 40 -0.62 -17.60 10.65
N ALA A 41 -1.50 -17.83 11.64
CA ALA A 41 -1.11 -18.18 13.00
C ALA A 41 -0.39 -19.53 13.06
N GLU A 42 -0.81 -20.52 12.26
CA GLU A 42 -0.12 -21.81 12.14
C GLU A 42 1.32 -21.64 11.64
N ARG A 43 1.54 -20.73 10.66
CA ARG A 43 2.88 -20.51 10.06
C ARG A 43 3.80 -19.64 10.89
N HIS A 44 3.27 -18.64 11.60
CA HIS A 44 4.09 -17.59 12.24
C HIS A 44 4.03 -17.65 13.78
N GLY A 45 3.08 -18.36 14.33
CA GLY A 45 2.71 -18.26 15.76
C GLY A 45 1.83 -17.02 16.00
N GLY A 46 1.49 -16.78 17.25
CA GLY A 46 0.55 -15.74 17.66
C GLY A 46 -0.87 -16.27 17.85
N SER A 47 -1.84 -15.37 18.03
CA SER A 47 -3.23 -15.72 18.29
C SER A 47 -4.17 -15.10 17.25
N VAL A 48 -5.35 -15.73 17.09
CA VAL A 48 -6.41 -15.29 16.18
C VAL A 48 -7.59 -14.80 17.00
N ALA A 49 -8.10 -13.61 16.69
CA ALA A 49 -9.30 -13.06 17.28
C ALA A 49 -10.52 -13.27 16.39
N ALA A 50 -11.71 -13.29 16.99
CA ALA A 50 -12.97 -13.45 16.28
C ALA A 50 -13.42 -12.16 15.59
N THR A 51 -13.12 -11.00 16.19
CA THR A 51 -13.50 -9.66 15.70
C THR A 51 -12.30 -8.71 15.76
N ALA A 52 -12.38 -7.57 15.07
CA ALA A 52 -11.37 -6.53 15.15
C ALA A 52 -11.28 -5.93 16.57
N ALA A 53 -12.42 -5.75 17.24
CA ALA A 53 -12.49 -5.30 18.63
C ALA A 53 -11.80 -6.28 19.57
N ALA A 54 -12.06 -7.59 19.43
CA ALA A 54 -11.42 -8.61 20.26
C ALA A 54 -9.90 -8.70 19.99
N ALA A 55 -9.45 -8.48 18.76
CA ALA A 55 -8.03 -8.41 18.44
C ALA A 55 -7.35 -7.22 19.12
N ALA A 56 -8.04 -6.07 19.17
CA ALA A 56 -7.54 -4.81 19.71
C ALA A 56 -7.55 -4.75 21.25
N ALA A 57 -8.30 -5.66 21.93
CA ALA A 57 -8.42 -5.67 23.38
C ALA A 57 -7.04 -5.89 24.05
N ASP A 58 -6.75 -5.04 25.03
CA ASP A 58 -5.50 -5.06 25.81
C ASP A 58 -4.22 -4.89 24.98
N LYS A 59 -4.30 -4.31 23.76
CA LYS A 59 -3.15 -4.05 22.92
C LYS A 59 -2.63 -2.63 23.09
N GLN A 60 -1.30 -2.51 23.10
CA GLN A 60 -0.62 -1.22 23.10
C GLN A 60 -0.64 -0.60 21.69
N PHE A 61 -0.57 -1.44 20.68
CA PHE A 61 -0.55 -1.04 19.26
C PHE A 61 -1.51 -1.93 18.46
N VAL A 62 -2.33 -1.28 17.64
CA VAL A 62 -3.21 -1.94 16.68
C VAL A 62 -2.84 -1.45 15.29
N LEU A 63 -2.44 -2.34 14.41
CA LEU A 63 -2.04 -2.03 13.06
C LEU A 63 -3.08 -2.56 12.07
N ALA A 64 -3.35 -1.82 11.01
CA ALA A 64 -4.28 -2.25 9.96
C ALA A 64 -3.67 -2.09 8.57
N CYS A 65 -4.01 -3.03 7.67
CA CYS A 65 -3.74 -2.92 6.24
C CYS A 65 -4.87 -3.60 5.47
N VAL A 66 -5.86 -2.79 5.06
CA VAL A 66 -7.09 -3.26 4.41
C VAL A 66 -7.21 -2.74 2.97
N GLY A 67 -8.38 -2.74 2.35
CA GLY A 67 -8.51 -2.49 0.92
C GLY A 67 -8.70 -1.02 0.52
N ASN A 68 -9.62 -0.32 1.19
CA ASN A 68 -10.10 1.01 0.79
C ASN A 68 -10.70 1.77 1.98
N ASP A 69 -11.30 2.94 1.68
CA ASP A 69 -11.93 3.83 2.67
C ASP A 69 -13.03 3.12 3.48
N ASP A 70 -13.90 2.37 2.82
CA ASP A 70 -15.03 1.68 3.47
C ASP A 70 -14.54 0.51 4.34
N ASP A 71 -13.57 -0.26 3.85
CA ASP A 71 -12.94 -1.33 4.63
C ASP A 71 -12.24 -0.75 5.89
N LEU A 72 -11.64 0.45 5.82
CA LEU A 72 -11.02 1.10 6.97
C LEU A 72 -12.08 1.57 7.97
N ARG A 73 -13.16 2.19 7.51
CA ARG A 73 -14.29 2.56 8.39
C ARG A 73 -14.85 1.36 9.11
N GLU A 74 -15.10 0.29 8.38
CA GLU A 74 -15.66 -0.95 8.97
C GLU A 74 -14.73 -1.55 10.03
N VAL A 75 -13.43 -1.67 9.71
CA VAL A 75 -12.47 -2.28 10.65
C VAL A 75 -12.19 -1.42 11.87
N CYS A 76 -12.34 -0.09 11.76
CA CYS A 76 -12.15 0.84 12.87
C CYS A 76 -13.42 1.05 13.69
N MET A 77 -14.56 1.34 13.04
CA MET A 77 -15.77 1.89 13.64
C MET A 77 -17.01 1.00 13.46
N GLY A 78 -16.93 -0.10 12.70
CA GLY A 78 -18.03 -1.06 12.58
C GLY A 78 -18.49 -1.58 13.96
N GLU A 79 -19.58 -2.35 14.00
CA GLU A 79 -20.17 -2.88 15.23
C GLU A 79 -19.12 -3.62 16.09
N ASP A 80 -18.24 -4.40 15.46
CA ASP A 80 -17.12 -5.11 16.07
C ASP A 80 -15.75 -4.46 15.72
N GLY A 81 -15.75 -3.16 15.47
CA GLY A 81 -14.59 -2.40 15.04
C GLY A 81 -13.53 -2.23 16.13
N ALA A 82 -12.28 -2.07 15.71
CA ALA A 82 -11.12 -2.02 16.59
C ALA A 82 -11.20 -0.97 17.69
N PHE A 83 -11.75 0.21 17.38
CA PHE A 83 -11.85 1.31 18.35
C PHE A 83 -12.75 0.99 19.55
N ALA A 84 -13.70 0.06 19.42
CA ALA A 84 -14.52 -0.41 20.53
C ALA A 84 -13.73 -1.27 21.52
N GLY A 85 -12.69 -1.99 21.06
CA GLY A 85 -11.85 -2.84 21.88
C GLY A 85 -10.58 -2.18 22.42
N MET A 86 -10.15 -1.05 21.82
CA MET A 86 -8.89 -0.41 22.17
C MET A 86 -8.93 0.26 23.55
N ALA A 87 -7.86 0.09 24.32
CA ALA A 87 -7.67 0.79 25.58
C ALA A 87 -7.26 2.25 25.35
N ARG A 88 -7.62 3.13 26.30
CA ARG A 88 -7.15 4.53 26.33
C ARG A 88 -5.63 4.58 26.31
N GLY A 89 -5.08 5.45 25.49
CA GLY A 89 -3.64 5.62 25.32
C GLY A 89 -2.99 4.60 24.37
N ALA A 90 -3.73 3.65 23.80
CA ALA A 90 -3.21 2.81 22.72
C ALA A 90 -2.95 3.61 21.43
N VAL A 91 -2.23 3.04 20.50
CA VAL A 91 -1.93 3.64 19.19
C VAL A 91 -2.51 2.77 18.09
N PHE A 92 -3.29 3.38 17.20
CA PHE A 92 -3.72 2.77 15.94
C PHE A 92 -2.80 3.23 14.80
N VAL A 93 -2.31 2.30 13.99
CA VAL A 93 -1.43 2.56 12.83
C VAL A 93 -2.11 2.02 11.58
N ASP A 94 -2.47 2.91 10.67
CA ASP A 94 -3.10 2.53 9.39
C ASP A 94 -2.10 2.53 8.25
N HIS A 95 -1.84 1.34 7.69
CA HIS A 95 -1.01 1.15 6.50
C HIS A 95 -1.81 1.13 5.19
N THR A 96 -3.13 1.24 5.26
CA THR A 96 -4.00 1.26 4.09
C THR A 96 -3.77 2.53 3.28
N THR A 97 -3.78 2.43 1.96
CA THR A 97 -3.85 3.62 1.11
C THR A 97 -5.32 4.04 0.97
N VAL A 98 -5.66 5.14 1.64
CA VAL A 98 -7.02 5.71 1.73
C VAL A 98 -7.01 7.21 1.46
N SER A 99 -8.21 7.80 1.34
CA SER A 99 -8.36 9.25 1.18
C SER A 99 -7.92 10.01 2.44
N ALA A 100 -7.41 11.23 2.25
CA ALA A 100 -7.10 12.12 3.37
C ALA A 100 -8.36 12.49 4.19
N MET A 101 -9.54 12.43 3.57
CA MET A 101 -10.83 12.64 4.25
C MET A 101 -11.08 11.54 5.29
N VAL A 102 -10.99 10.27 4.88
CA VAL A 102 -11.19 9.12 5.80
C VAL A 102 -10.10 9.09 6.87
N THR A 103 -8.88 9.45 6.53
CA THR A 103 -7.80 9.55 7.52
C THR A 103 -8.15 10.54 8.64
N ARG A 104 -8.67 11.73 8.29
CA ARG A 104 -9.12 12.72 9.29
C ARG A 104 -10.30 12.23 10.11
N GLU A 105 -11.28 11.58 9.47
CA GLU A 105 -12.42 10.95 10.14
C GLU A 105 -11.94 9.91 11.19
N MET A 106 -11.00 9.07 10.83
CA MET A 106 -10.44 8.06 11.75
C MET A 106 -9.61 8.69 12.87
N TYR A 107 -8.86 9.74 12.57
CA TYR A 107 -8.10 10.50 13.57
C TYR A 107 -9.02 11.12 14.64
N GLU A 108 -10.11 11.75 14.22
CA GLU A 108 -11.10 12.34 15.13
C GLU A 108 -11.81 11.27 15.98
N ALA A 109 -12.28 10.19 15.34
CA ALA A 109 -12.95 9.08 16.04
C ALA A 109 -12.03 8.36 17.05
N ALA A 110 -10.73 8.20 16.73
CA ALA A 110 -9.74 7.68 17.66
C ALA A 110 -9.52 8.65 18.84
N GLY A 111 -9.42 9.95 18.57
CA GLY A 111 -9.23 10.99 19.56
C GLY A 111 -10.35 11.03 20.62
N GLU A 112 -11.61 10.87 20.20
CA GLU A 112 -12.78 10.76 21.10
C GLU A 112 -12.63 9.62 22.12
N ARG A 113 -11.89 8.58 21.78
CA ARG A 113 -11.61 7.40 22.62
C ARG A 113 -10.27 7.48 23.34
N GLN A 114 -9.56 8.60 23.20
CA GLN A 114 -8.20 8.78 23.72
C GLN A 114 -7.20 7.75 23.15
N VAL A 115 -7.40 7.36 21.91
CA VAL A 115 -6.49 6.53 21.11
C VAL A 115 -5.72 7.46 20.17
N SER A 116 -4.40 7.26 20.07
CA SER A 116 -3.58 7.98 19.10
C SER A 116 -3.70 7.31 17.71
N PHE A 117 -3.75 8.10 16.65
CA PHE A 117 -3.86 7.61 15.27
C PHE A 117 -2.62 8.00 14.45
N VAL A 118 -2.11 7.08 13.66
CA VAL A 118 -0.99 7.28 12.73
C VAL A 118 -1.40 6.75 11.36
N ASP A 119 -1.52 7.62 10.36
CA ASP A 119 -1.60 7.19 8.96
C ASP A 119 -0.18 6.91 8.45
N ALA A 120 0.04 5.69 8.01
CA ALA A 120 1.36 5.15 7.73
C ALA A 120 1.39 4.29 6.44
N PRO A 121 0.87 4.79 5.32
CA PRO A 121 0.91 4.04 4.07
C PRO A 121 2.34 3.69 3.66
N VAL A 122 2.47 2.60 2.91
CA VAL A 122 3.76 1.97 2.62
C VAL A 122 4.10 1.99 1.13
N SER A 123 5.38 1.95 0.82
CA SER A 123 5.94 1.74 -0.51
C SER A 123 7.02 0.66 -0.47
N GLY A 124 7.13 -0.13 -1.55
CA GLY A 124 8.07 -1.26 -1.69
C GLY A 124 7.39 -2.53 -2.22
N GLY A 125 6.04 -2.52 -2.33
CA GLY A 125 5.25 -3.64 -2.83
C GLY A 125 5.38 -4.91 -1.99
N GLN A 126 4.88 -6.02 -2.51
CA GLN A 126 4.91 -7.32 -1.84
C GLN A 126 6.33 -7.74 -1.45
N ALA A 127 7.29 -7.62 -2.35
CA ALA A 127 8.69 -7.97 -2.08
C ALA A 127 9.28 -7.13 -0.94
N GLY A 128 8.96 -5.84 -0.87
CA GLY A 128 9.38 -4.98 0.24
C GLY A 128 8.78 -5.39 1.59
N ALA A 129 7.52 -5.83 1.59
CA ALA A 129 6.86 -6.34 2.79
C ALA A 129 7.45 -7.68 3.24
N GLU A 130 7.65 -8.63 2.31
CA GLU A 130 8.25 -9.94 2.59
C GLU A 130 9.67 -9.83 3.13
N ASN A 131 10.46 -8.91 2.60
CA ASN A 131 11.86 -8.69 3.02
C ASN A 131 12.00 -7.74 4.23
N GLY A 132 10.92 -7.14 4.73
CA GLY A 132 10.98 -6.22 5.87
C GLY A 132 11.71 -4.90 5.57
N VAL A 133 11.65 -4.42 4.31
CA VAL A 133 12.39 -3.23 3.84
C VAL A 133 11.48 -2.13 3.29
N LEU A 134 10.25 -2.05 3.78
CA LEU A 134 9.29 -1.04 3.34
C LEU A 134 9.76 0.39 3.65
N SER A 135 9.32 1.33 2.81
CA SER A 135 9.33 2.75 3.12
C SER A 135 7.95 3.16 3.63
N ILE A 136 7.90 3.74 4.82
CA ILE A 136 6.67 4.08 5.54
C ILE A 136 6.60 5.60 5.70
N MET A 137 5.54 6.19 5.16
CA MET A 137 5.29 7.64 5.20
C MET A 137 4.26 7.93 6.29
N CYS A 138 4.64 8.58 7.37
CA CYS A 138 3.78 8.73 8.54
C CYS A 138 3.22 10.15 8.66
N GLY A 139 1.90 10.24 8.87
CA GLY A 139 1.20 11.42 9.34
C GLY A 139 0.68 11.16 10.75
N ALA A 140 1.04 11.98 11.73
CA ALA A 140 0.66 11.80 13.12
C ALA A 140 1.09 12.96 13.99
N ASP A 141 0.52 13.07 15.19
CA ASP A 141 1.12 13.83 16.27
C ASP A 141 2.51 13.27 16.60
N GLU A 142 3.45 14.13 16.97
CA GLU A 142 4.84 13.75 17.25
C GLU A 142 4.95 12.61 18.29
N GLY A 143 4.21 12.71 19.39
CA GLY A 143 4.22 11.71 20.45
C GLY A 143 3.65 10.36 20.03
N ALA A 144 2.63 10.34 19.16
CA ALA A 144 2.07 9.13 18.57
C ALA A 144 3.08 8.44 17.64
N PHE A 145 3.74 9.25 16.79
CA PHE A 145 4.79 8.76 15.90
C PHE A 145 5.96 8.14 16.66
N GLN A 146 6.51 8.84 17.66
CA GLN A 146 7.65 8.35 18.46
C GLN A 146 7.37 7.00 19.14
N ARG A 147 6.11 6.77 19.53
CA ARG A 147 5.68 5.49 20.12
C ARG A 147 5.54 4.38 19.07
N ALA A 148 4.99 4.69 17.90
CA ALA A 148 4.71 3.73 16.83
C ALA A 148 5.97 3.38 15.99
N GLU A 149 6.92 4.30 15.84
CA GLU A 149 8.10 4.12 15.01
C GLU A 149 8.88 2.84 15.30
N PRO A 150 9.20 2.48 16.57
CA PRO A 150 9.95 1.26 16.89
C PRO A 150 9.20 -0.01 16.45
N ILE A 151 7.86 -0.01 16.47
CA ILE A 151 7.03 -1.13 16.03
C ILE A 151 7.13 -1.28 14.51
N MET A 152 6.96 -0.17 13.78
CA MET A 152 7.02 -0.14 12.30
C MET A 152 8.41 -0.50 11.76
N ARG A 153 9.49 -0.25 12.52
CA ARG A 153 10.85 -0.66 12.15
C ARG A 153 11.07 -2.16 12.10
N SER A 154 10.15 -2.96 12.62
CA SER A 154 10.19 -4.42 12.46
C SER A 154 10.07 -4.87 11.00
N TYR A 155 9.46 -4.06 10.13
CA TYR A 155 9.23 -4.35 8.69
C TYR A 155 9.51 -3.15 7.77
N GLY A 156 9.93 -2.00 8.34
CA GLY A 156 10.26 -0.78 7.63
C GLY A 156 11.73 -0.43 7.69
N ARG A 157 12.39 -0.33 6.53
CA ARG A 157 13.77 0.19 6.43
C ARG A 157 13.80 1.71 6.63
N THR A 158 12.84 2.40 6.01
CA THR A 158 12.68 3.85 6.14
C THR A 158 11.32 4.14 6.77
N VAL A 159 11.32 4.69 7.97
CA VAL A 159 10.10 5.12 8.66
C VAL A 159 10.25 6.60 8.96
N LYS A 160 9.37 7.45 8.41
CA LYS A 160 9.54 8.89 8.54
C LYS A 160 8.20 9.60 8.75
N ARG A 161 8.13 10.44 9.78
CA ARG A 161 7.04 11.40 9.95
C ARG A 161 7.19 12.51 8.89
N ILE A 162 6.13 12.70 8.12
CA ILE A 162 6.06 13.73 7.06
C ILE A 162 5.36 14.98 7.57
N GLY A 163 4.39 14.83 8.48
CA GLY A 163 3.62 15.92 9.05
C GLY A 163 2.54 15.39 10.00
N GLU A 164 1.53 16.21 10.24
CA GLU A 164 0.35 15.86 11.03
C GLU A 164 -0.51 14.80 10.32
N SER A 165 -1.59 14.35 10.96
CA SER A 165 -2.51 13.34 10.42
C SER A 165 -2.97 13.70 8.99
N GLY A 166 -2.93 12.73 8.08
CA GLY A 166 -3.18 12.85 6.64
C GLY A 166 -1.93 13.16 5.80
N ALA A 167 -0.81 13.58 6.41
CA ALA A 167 0.42 13.86 5.66
C ALA A 167 1.06 12.59 5.08
N GLY A 168 0.92 11.46 5.75
CA GLY A 168 1.37 10.16 5.24
C GLY A 168 0.61 9.77 3.96
N GLN A 169 -0.72 9.88 3.96
CA GLN A 169 -1.55 9.60 2.78
C GLN A 169 -1.24 10.58 1.64
N THR A 170 -1.05 11.87 1.95
CA THR A 170 -0.65 12.85 0.94
C THR A 170 0.71 12.50 0.31
N ALA A 171 1.69 12.09 1.12
CA ALA A 171 2.97 11.61 0.63
C ALA A 171 2.83 10.34 -0.23
N LYS A 172 1.91 9.43 0.13
CA LYS A 172 1.58 8.26 -0.68
C LYS A 172 0.96 8.65 -2.02
N MET A 173 0.11 9.68 -2.09
CA MET A 173 -0.41 10.19 -3.36
C MET A 173 0.72 10.69 -4.27
N VAL A 174 1.70 11.44 -3.73
CA VAL A 174 2.89 11.85 -4.49
C VAL A 174 3.63 10.65 -5.06
N ASN A 175 3.81 9.58 -4.27
CA ASN A 175 4.43 8.34 -4.73
C ASN A 175 3.62 7.68 -5.87
N GLN A 176 2.28 7.60 -5.77
CA GLN A 176 1.44 6.95 -6.78
C GLN A 176 1.38 7.74 -8.10
N ILE A 177 1.34 9.07 -8.03
CA ILE A 177 1.45 9.95 -9.21
C ILE A 177 2.77 9.69 -9.95
N ALA A 178 3.89 9.63 -9.21
CA ALA A 178 5.20 9.38 -9.79
C ALA A 178 5.29 7.99 -10.44
N ILE A 179 4.83 6.93 -9.75
CA ILE A 179 4.85 5.55 -10.27
C ILE A 179 4.02 5.43 -11.55
N ALA A 180 2.83 6.02 -11.61
CA ALA A 180 1.98 5.98 -12.79
C ALA A 180 2.70 6.56 -14.01
N GLY A 181 3.30 7.75 -13.87
CA GLY A 181 4.08 8.39 -14.95
C GLY A 181 5.29 7.57 -15.38
N LEU A 182 6.04 7.02 -14.43
CA LEU A 182 7.20 6.16 -14.69
C LEU A 182 6.82 4.90 -15.48
N LEU A 183 5.75 4.21 -15.09
CA LEU A 183 5.29 2.99 -15.76
C LEU A 183 4.77 3.26 -17.16
N GLN A 184 4.05 4.34 -17.38
CA GLN A 184 3.59 4.70 -18.71
C GLN A 184 4.79 5.02 -19.62
N GLY A 185 5.73 5.84 -19.18
CA GLY A 185 6.94 6.16 -19.95
C GLY A 185 7.79 4.92 -20.27
N LEU A 186 7.97 4.02 -19.31
CA LEU A 186 8.67 2.75 -19.51
C LEU A 186 7.92 1.83 -20.50
N SER A 187 6.58 1.78 -20.43
CA SER A 187 5.76 1.00 -21.34
C SER A 187 5.90 1.48 -22.79
N GLU A 188 5.87 2.80 -23.02
CA GLU A 188 6.09 3.40 -24.33
C GLU A 188 7.51 3.12 -24.85
N ALA A 189 8.52 3.31 -24.01
CA ALA A 189 9.91 3.07 -24.36
C ALA A 189 10.17 1.62 -24.77
N LEU A 190 9.66 0.64 -24.02
CA LEU A 190 9.84 -0.78 -24.34
C LEU A 190 9.02 -1.20 -25.56
N ASN A 191 7.81 -0.68 -25.73
CA ASN A 191 7.00 -0.95 -26.93
C ASN A 191 7.68 -0.37 -28.20
N PHE A 192 8.20 0.85 -28.12
CA PHE A 192 8.98 1.47 -29.19
C PHE A 192 10.24 0.66 -29.52
N CYS A 193 10.97 0.21 -28.48
CA CYS A 193 12.16 -0.61 -28.63
C CYS A 193 11.87 -1.90 -29.41
N GLN A 194 10.78 -2.61 -29.06
CA GLN A 194 10.34 -3.82 -29.77
C GLN A 194 9.94 -3.53 -31.21
N ALA A 195 9.19 -2.45 -31.46
CA ALA A 195 8.80 -2.05 -32.82
C ALA A 195 10.00 -1.67 -33.70
N ALA A 196 11.08 -1.15 -33.11
CA ALA A 196 12.34 -0.84 -33.80
C ALA A 196 13.22 -2.09 -34.01
N GLY A 197 12.80 -3.27 -33.59
CA GLY A 197 13.57 -4.53 -33.75
C GLY A 197 14.77 -4.65 -32.82
N LEU A 198 14.82 -3.87 -31.73
CA LEU A 198 15.91 -3.91 -30.75
C LEU A 198 15.62 -4.95 -29.64
N ASP A 199 16.69 -5.50 -29.08
CA ASP A 199 16.59 -6.32 -27.86
C ASP A 199 16.34 -5.40 -26.65
N GLY A 200 15.11 -5.40 -26.12
CA GLY A 200 14.71 -4.58 -25.00
C GLY A 200 15.50 -4.84 -23.71
N ARG A 201 15.95 -6.08 -23.48
CA ARG A 201 16.79 -6.42 -22.33
C ARG A 201 18.18 -5.79 -22.45
N ALA A 202 18.80 -5.89 -23.64
CA ALA A 202 20.10 -5.29 -23.92
C ALA A 202 20.04 -3.75 -23.81
N VAL A 203 18.97 -3.13 -24.32
CA VAL A 203 18.76 -1.68 -24.19
C VAL A 203 18.64 -1.26 -22.73
N VAL A 204 17.82 -1.95 -21.93
CA VAL A 204 17.66 -1.64 -20.51
C VAL A 204 18.97 -1.81 -19.76
N GLU A 205 19.78 -2.84 -20.05
CA GLU A 205 21.08 -3.05 -19.41
C GLU A 205 22.00 -1.82 -19.57
N VAL A 206 21.95 -1.15 -20.70
CA VAL A 206 22.76 0.06 -20.96
C VAL A 206 22.20 1.29 -20.28
N ILE A 207 20.86 1.49 -20.27
CA ILE A 207 20.26 2.76 -19.84
C ILE A 207 19.85 2.80 -18.36
N LYS A 208 19.70 1.64 -17.69
CA LYS A 208 19.19 1.56 -16.31
C LYS A 208 20.05 2.31 -15.28
N GLY A 209 21.35 2.42 -15.53
CA GLY A 209 22.28 3.17 -14.67
C GLY A 209 22.35 4.67 -14.97
N GLY A 210 21.65 5.15 -15.99
CA GLY A 210 21.62 6.56 -16.40
C GLY A 210 20.41 7.33 -15.86
N ALA A 211 20.19 8.52 -16.41
CA ALA A 211 19.12 9.43 -15.99
C ALA A 211 17.70 8.88 -16.19
N ALA A 212 17.51 7.92 -17.10
CA ALA A 212 16.24 7.24 -17.33
C ALA A 212 15.98 6.09 -16.35
N GLY A 213 16.96 5.72 -15.53
CA GLY A 213 16.87 4.59 -14.59
C GLY A 213 15.78 4.78 -13.54
N SER A 214 15.14 3.68 -13.15
CA SER A 214 14.15 3.65 -12.09
C SER A 214 14.02 2.24 -11.52
N TRP A 215 13.50 2.12 -10.29
CA TRP A 215 13.18 0.82 -9.71
C TRP A 215 12.25 0.01 -10.64
N GLN A 216 11.31 0.67 -11.30
CA GLN A 216 10.38 0.02 -12.23
C GLN A 216 11.13 -0.55 -13.46
N MET A 217 12.07 0.21 -14.01
CA MET A 217 12.92 -0.28 -15.10
C MET A 217 13.73 -1.50 -14.68
N GLU A 218 14.38 -1.46 -13.52
CA GLU A 218 15.21 -2.57 -13.03
C GLU A 218 14.40 -3.84 -12.72
N ASN A 219 13.20 -3.70 -12.14
CA ASN A 219 12.46 -4.82 -11.57
C ASN A 219 11.24 -5.26 -12.39
N ARG A 220 10.87 -4.53 -13.45
CA ARG A 220 9.66 -4.82 -14.26
C ARG A 220 9.93 -5.01 -15.75
N HIS A 221 11.02 -4.49 -16.31
CA HIS A 221 11.28 -4.57 -17.76
C HIS A 221 11.19 -6.00 -18.31
N ALA A 222 11.73 -6.99 -17.60
CA ALA A 222 11.75 -8.37 -18.05
C ALA A 222 10.33 -8.96 -18.17
N THR A 223 9.51 -8.82 -17.10
CA THR A 223 8.13 -9.29 -17.10
C THR A 223 7.24 -8.52 -18.08
N MET A 224 7.51 -7.22 -18.29
CA MET A 224 6.83 -6.41 -19.34
C MET A 224 7.13 -6.93 -20.74
N LEU A 225 8.39 -7.24 -21.04
CA LEU A 225 8.79 -7.80 -22.34
C LEU A 225 8.18 -9.18 -22.56
N ASP A 226 8.09 -10.01 -21.53
CA ASP A 226 7.54 -11.38 -21.57
C ASP A 226 6.00 -11.41 -21.55
N GLY A 227 5.32 -10.29 -21.26
CA GLY A 227 3.86 -10.26 -21.11
C GLY A 227 3.37 -10.99 -19.84
N ALA A 228 4.19 -11.07 -18.80
CA ALA A 228 3.89 -11.76 -17.55
C ALA A 228 3.49 -10.74 -16.47
N PHE A 229 2.19 -10.73 -16.08
CA PHE A 229 1.64 -9.70 -15.18
C PHE A 229 0.96 -10.25 -13.93
N ASP A 230 1.00 -11.57 -13.70
CA ASP A 230 0.35 -12.23 -12.53
C ASP A 230 1.20 -12.08 -11.25
N HIS A 231 1.56 -10.85 -10.91
CA HIS A 231 2.39 -10.51 -9.75
C HIS A 231 2.21 -9.05 -9.35
N GLY A 232 2.86 -8.63 -8.28
CA GLY A 232 3.09 -7.22 -7.93
C GLY A 232 1.86 -6.47 -7.43
N PHE A 233 1.58 -5.30 -8.00
CA PHE A 233 0.54 -4.38 -7.58
C PHE A 233 -0.57 -4.27 -8.62
N ALA A 234 -1.77 -4.73 -8.26
CA ALA A 234 -2.88 -4.86 -9.18
C ALA A 234 -3.39 -3.51 -9.72
N VAL A 235 -3.76 -3.49 -11.00
CA VAL A 235 -4.38 -2.34 -11.69
C VAL A 235 -5.60 -1.81 -10.94
N ASP A 236 -6.46 -2.68 -10.39
CA ASP A 236 -7.64 -2.24 -9.61
C ASP A 236 -7.25 -1.34 -8.43
N TRP A 237 -6.17 -1.68 -7.73
CA TRP A 237 -5.66 -0.87 -6.61
C TRP A 237 -4.99 0.41 -7.09
N MET A 238 -4.27 0.39 -8.21
CA MET A 238 -3.69 1.60 -8.78
C MET A 238 -4.78 2.57 -9.20
N ARG A 239 -5.85 2.11 -9.84
CA ARG A 239 -6.99 2.96 -10.21
C ARG A 239 -7.68 3.58 -9.00
N LYS A 240 -7.86 2.81 -7.93
CA LYS A 240 -8.34 3.36 -6.66
C LYS A 240 -7.42 4.48 -6.17
N ASP A 241 -6.11 4.25 -6.16
CA ASP A 241 -5.12 5.22 -5.68
C ASP A 241 -5.09 6.49 -6.54
N LEU A 242 -5.13 6.34 -7.88
CA LEU A 242 -5.18 7.50 -8.80
C LEU A 242 -6.49 8.26 -8.66
N GLY A 243 -7.62 7.59 -8.41
CA GLY A 243 -8.89 8.22 -8.09
C GLY A 243 -8.80 9.12 -6.86
N ILE A 244 -8.13 8.66 -5.80
CA ILE A 244 -7.85 9.45 -4.60
C ILE A 244 -6.97 10.66 -4.95
N CYS A 245 -5.91 10.48 -5.74
CA CYS A 245 -5.03 11.56 -6.19
C CYS A 245 -5.80 12.65 -6.95
N LEU A 246 -6.65 12.26 -7.90
CA LEU A 246 -7.44 13.18 -8.72
C LEU A 246 -8.49 13.94 -7.90
N ALA A 247 -9.16 13.27 -6.97
CA ALA A 247 -10.12 13.90 -6.08
C ALA A 247 -9.43 14.95 -5.19
N THR A 248 -8.32 14.58 -4.56
CA THR A 248 -7.53 15.50 -3.72
C THR A 248 -6.94 16.65 -4.52
N ALA A 249 -6.47 16.41 -5.75
CA ALA A 249 -5.95 17.46 -6.63
C ALA A 249 -7.03 18.50 -6.96
N LYS A 250 -8.28 18.07 -7.16
CA LYS A 250 -9.42 18.96 -7.38
C LYS A 250 -9.69 19.85 -6.15
N GLU A 251 -9.62 19.28 -4.94
CA GLU A 251 -9.78 20.03 -3.69
C GLU A 251 -8.66 21.09 -3.50
N LEU A 252 -7.43 20.72 -3.86
CA LEU A 252 -6.26 21.59 -3.76
C LEU A 252 -6.15 22.59 -4.93
N GLY A 253 -6.98 22.50 -5.96
CA GLY A 253 -6.87 23.33 -7.16
C GLY A 253 -5.63 23.04 -8.01
N VAL A 254 -5.06 21.81 -7.94
CA VAL A 254 -3.87 21.39 -8.67
C VAL A 254 -4.25 20.57 -9.90
N SER A 255 -3.60 20.81 -11.02
CA SER A 255 -3.81 20.07 -12.27
C SER A 255 -2.93 18.83 -12.35
N LEU A 256 -3.51 17.65 -12.62
CA LEU A 256 -2.83 16.38 -12.82
C LEU A 256 -3.19 15.74 -14.17
N PRO A 257 -2.92 16.38 -15.32
CA PRO A 257 -3.38 15.87 -16.62
C PRO A 257 -2.79 14.51 -16.98
N ASN A 258 -1.50 14.27 -16.69
CA ASN A 258 -0.85 12.99 -16.95
C ASN A 258 -1.44 11.86 -16.11
N THR A 259 -1.69 12.09 -14.81
CA THR A 259 -2.31 11.12 -13.92
C THR A 259 -3.72 10.76 -14.37
N ALA A 260 -4.52 11.76 -14.81
CA ALA A 260 -5.87 11.54 -15.32
C ALA A 260 -5.86 10.69 -16.60
N LEU A 261 -4.93 10.95 -17.50
CA LEU A 261 -4.77 10.19 -18.74
C LEU A 261 -4.37 8.75 -18.46
N ILE A 262 -3.42 8.53 -17.54
CA ILE A 262 -2.95 7.18 -17.19
C ILE A 262 -4.05 6.40 -16.45
N ASP A 263 -4.86 7.04 -15.64
CA ASP A 263 -6.03 6.37 -15.05
C ASP A 263 -6.98 5.82 -16.12
N GLN A 264 -7.22 6.59 -17.22
CA GLN A 264 -8.00 6.09 -18.36
C GLN A 264 -7.31 4.90 -19.06
N TYR A 265 -5.99 4.93 -19.20
CA TYR A 265 -5.25 3.80 -19.77
C TYR A 265 -5.36 2.53 -18.89
N TYR A 266 -5.36 2.68 -17.58
CA TYR A 266 -5.65 1.55 -16.68
C TYR A 266 -7.11 1.08 -16.76
N ALA A 267 -8.07 1.97 -17.07
CA ALA A 267 -9.44 1.54 -17.37
C ALA A 267 -9.50 0.64 -18.60
N ASP A 268 -8.72 0.97 -19.64
CA ASP A 268 -8.61 0.09 -20.82
C ASP A 268 -8.00 -1.27 -20.44
N VAL A 269 -6.98 -1.30 -19.58
CA VAL A 269 -6.40 -2.57 -19.08
C VAL A 269 -7.43 -3.39 -18.31
N GLN A 270 -8.27 -2.76 -17.47
CA GLN A 270 -9.38 -3.45 -16.80
C GLN A 270 -10.38 -4.03 -17.80
N ALA A 271 -10.77 -3.26 -18.83
CA ALA A 271 -11.67 -3.71 -19.89
C ALA A 271 -11.10 -4.91 -20.68
N MET A 272 -9.77 -5.04 -20.74
CA MET A 272 -9.07 -6.20 -21.31
C MET A 272 -9.04 -7.43 -20.39
N GLY A 273 -9.66 -7.37 -19.20
CA GLY A 273 -9.61 -8.41 -18.17
C GLY A 273 -8.41 -8.32 -17.21
N GLY A 274 -7.61 -7.24 -17.31
CA GLY A 274 -6.37 -7.06 -16.58
C GLY A 274 -6.50 -6.39 -15.21
N GLY A 275 -7.68 -6.34 -14.59
CA GLY A 275 -7.88 -5.68 -13.29
C GLY A 275 -6.96 -6.20 -12.18
N ARG A 276 -6.58 -7.48 -12.25
CA ARG A 276 -5.67 -8.12 -11.30
C ARG A 276 -4.20 -8.17 -11.75
N TRP A 277 -3.91 -7.73 -12.97
CA TRP A 277 -2.54 -7.66 -13.48
C TRP A 277 -1.71 -6.60 -12.75
N ASP A 278 -0.38 -6.80 -12.75
CA ASP A 278 0.55 -5.79 -12.25
C ASP A 278 0.43 -4.48 -13.05
N THR A 279 0.62 -3.36 -12.39
CA THR A 279 0.53 -2.02 -12.99
C THR A 279 1.45 -1.81 -14.20
N SER A 280 2.48 -2.63 -14.37
CA SER A 280 3.36 -2.63 -15.56
C SER A 280 2.67 -3.13 -16.84
N SER A 281 1.45 -3.66 -16.75
CA SER A 281 0.63 -4.14 -17.87
C SER A 281 0.14 -3.03 -18.84
N LEU A 282 0.43 -1.76 -18.57
CA LEU A 282 0.21 -0.66 -19.54
C LEU A 282 0.85 -0.93 -20.90
N ILE A 283 1.95 -1.66 -20.97
CA ILE A 283 2.59 -2.05 -22.23
C ILE A 283 1.67 -2.96 -23.09
N GLU A 284 0.86 -3.81 -22.47
CA GLU A 284 -0.06 -4.70 -23.19
C GLU A 284 -1.16 -3.92 -23.92
N ARG A 285 -1.65 -2.84 -23.30
CA ARG A 285 -2.57 -1.90 -23.96
C ARG A 285 -1.94 -1.31 -25.23
N LEU A 286 -0.68 -0.85 -25.14
CA LEU A 286 0.04 -0.27 -26.29
C LEU A 286 0.24 -1.28 -27.41
N ARG A 287 0.58 -2.53 -27.08
CA ARG A 287 0.72 -3.60 -28.08
C ARG A 287 -0.56 -3.84 -28.86
N ARG A 288 -1.72 -3.86 -28.18
CA ARG A 288 -3.02 -4.05 -28.84
C ARG A 288 -3.40 -2.91 -29.76
N VAL A 289 -3.16 -1.67 -29.33
CA VAL A 289 -3.42 -0.49 -30.16
C VAL A 289 -2.48 -0.43 -31.37
N SER A 290 -1.24 -0.90 -31.24
CA SER A 290 -0.25 -0.90 -32.33
C SER A 290 -0.42 -2.08 -33.31
N ALA A 291 -1.14 -3.12 -32.95
CA ALA A 291 -1.39 -4.32 -33.78
C ALA A 291 -2.65 -4.18 -34.68
N GLY A 292 -3.50 -3.19 -34.47
CA GLY A 292 -4.71 -2.90 -35.25
C GLY A 292 -4.50 -1.73 -36.15
#